data_99ac0b90e4f8f9bfc9bf0569cbb15a45
#
_entry.id   99ac0b90e4f8f9bfc9bf0569cbb15a45
#
_cell.length_a   1.000
_cell.length_b   1.000
_cell.length_c   1.000
_cell.angle_alpha   90.00
_cell.angle_beta   90.00
_cell.angle_gamma   90.00
#
_symmetry.space_group_name_H-M   'P 1'
#
loop_
_entity.id
_entity.type
_entity.pdbx_description
1 polymer ?
#
loop_
_entity_poly.entity_id
_entity_poly.type
_entity_poly.pdbx_seq_one_letter_code
_entity_poly.pdbx_strand_id
1 'polypeptide(L)'
;VLRRQGQSKSAAVAKLAQPEALTVTTGQQLGLGLGPLYTVLKIADTVALSRALEDRLKVPVVPVFWLASEDHDAQEINHLWHGGQRFSHTVQPAQHAVGSLQASLAFPALESLSQAAKGWHEQEICDRWLQIYRSSNTLAEAVRALVFSYFDPQELVVLDPNDSALKQLFQPVLVREARESLVLNAWNQSKDRFPYPLDRAIAPQTFNAFAFGPTGERRYSEDLREALHLAETAPERLSPNALLRPIYQEWILPNVAYVGGPGEAVYWNQLPAVFDALGLPLPVFKQRSGATWLSVKGAHAWERSGLDWQTLLAQTPNERQSLQEAAESAVQGQWSEWQSALEGGFRILEEQSRAMNPQMEVLVAAWRAKMDREQRKWEEHARRWARENSSKAQDRLELVLAEVLPSGIPQERRWTALWAEVQAGRNFAPLLVESLNPWTSEHLVFKPN
;
A
#
# COMPACT_ATOMS: atom_id res chain seq x y z
N VAL A 1 16.88 19.18 17.95
CA VAL A 1 15.84 19.04 16.93
C VAL A 1 14.62 18.35 17.54
N LEU A 2 14.64 17.07 17.87
CA LEU A 2 13.48 16.27 18.33
C LEU A 2 12.75 16.87 19.53
N ARG A 3 13.48 17.53 20.46
CA ARG A 3 12.87 18.26 21.56
C ARG A 3 11.96 19.41 21.09
N ARG A 4 12.40 20.16 20.06
CA ARG A 4 11.59 21.23 19.43
C ARG A 4 10.40 20.67 18.68
N GLN A 5 10.52 19.46 18.18
CA GLN A 5 9.45 18.72 17.50
C GLN A 5 8.49 17.99 18.45
N GLY A 6 8.49 18.37 19.74
CA GLY A 6 7.52 17.87 20.74
C GLY A 6 7.88 16.52 21.38
N GLN A 7 9.07 15.96 21.11
CA GLN A 7 9.48 14.63 21.59
C GLN A 7 10.48 14.68 22.75
N SER A 8 10.48 15.74 23.54
CA SER A 8 11.46 15.98 24.60
C SER A 8 11.48 14.94 25.73
N LYS A 9 10.36 14.25 25.95
CA LYS A 9 10.18 13.25 27.01
C LYS A 9 10.17 11.81 26.49
N SER A 10 10.49 11.59 25.21
CA SER A 10 10.48 10.26 24.59
C SER A 10 11.70 9.44 25.04
N ALA A 11 11.48 8.21 25.48
CA ALA A 11 12.55 7.25 25.79
C ALA A 11 13.34 6.88 24.50
N ALA A 12 12.68 6.82 23.33
CA ALA A 12 13.33 6.60 22.06
C ALA A 12 14.35 7.70 21.75
N VAL A 13 14.02 8.98 22.03
CA VAL A 13 14.97 10.10 21.85
C VAL A 13 16.15 10.02 22.82
N ALA A 14 15.92 9.60 24.07
CA ALA A 14 16.99 9.36 25.03
C ALA A 14 17.90 8.20 24.60
N LYS A 15 17.32 7.14 24.06
CA LYS A 15 18.02 5.99 23.49
C LYS A 15 18.87 6.39 22.28
N LEU A 16 18.32 7.19 21.35
CA LEU A 16 19.03 7.68 20.16
C LEU A 16 20.23 8.57 20.50
N ALA A 17 20.25 9.18 21.70
CA ALA A 17 21.37 10.01 22.14
C ALA A 17 22.59 9.21 22.67
N GLN A 18 22.49 7.89 22.78
CA GLN A 18 23.59 7.02 23.20
C GLN A 18 24.60 6.86 22.07
N PRO A 19 25.90 6.83 22.36
CA PRO A 19 26.95 6.79 21.31
C PRO A 19 26.88 5.55 20.40
N GLU A 20 26.44 4.41 20.94
CA GLU A 20 26.29 3.13 20.23
C GLU A 20 24.94 2.94 19.57
N ALA A 21 24.03 3.92 19.68
CA ALA A 21 22.69 3.80 19.13
C ALA A 21 22.71 3.70 17.60
N LEU A 22 21.88 2.79 17.09
CA LEU A 22 21.62 2.60 15.67
C LEU A 22 20.16 2.94 15.37
N THR A 23 19.84 3.13 14.10
CA THR A 23 18.44 3.35 13.68
C THR A 23 18.02 2.39 12.58
N VAL A 24 16.72 2.09 12.53
CA VAL A 24 16.03 1.58 11.34
C VAL A 24 15.04 2.65 10.91
N THR A 25 15.08 3.01 9.65
CA THR A 25 14.29 4.15 9.15
C THR A 25 13.30 3.72 8.08
N THR A 26 12.15 4.35 8.06
CA THR A 26 11.24 4.38 6.93
C THR A 26 10.77 5.79 6.67
N GLY A 27 10.39 6.12 5.45
CA GLY A 27 9.87 7.43 5.09
C GLY A 27 8.58 7.36 4.29
N GLN A 28 7.69 8.34 4.51
CA GLN A 28 6.47 8.49 3.71
C GLN A 28 6.00 9.94 3.72
N GLN A 29 5.24 10.32 2.69
CA GLN A 29 4.56 11.60 2.58
C GLN A 29 3.43 11.73 3.61
N LEU A 30 2.97 12.96 3.82
CA LEU A 30 1.99 13.33 4.84
C LEU A 30 0.55 13.02 4.40
N GLY A 31 0.30 11.80 3.93
CA GLY A 31 -1.02 11.39 3.45
C GLY A 31 -2.13 11.58 4.49
N LEU A 32 -3.26 12.09 4.07
CA LEU A 32 -4.43 12.31 4.92
C LEU A 32 -4.86 10.99 5.58
N GLY A 33 -5.02 10.98 6.91
CA GLY A 33 -5.42 9.80 7.67
C GLY A 33 -4.40 8.64 7.63
N LEU A 34 -3.10 8.94 7.54
CA LEU A 34 -2.01 7.98 7.30
C LEU A 34 -2.26 7.12 6.05
N GLY A 35 -2.93 7.68 5.05
CA GLY A 35 -3.13 7.01 3.78
C GLY A 35 -1.95 7.20 2.83
N PRO A 36 -1.71 6.22 1.96
CA PRO A 36 -2.30 4.89 1.94
C PRO A 36 -1.86 4.03 3.13
N LEU A 37 -2.62 2.96 3.41
CA LEU A 37 -2.42 2.07 4.58
C LEU A 37 -1.00 1.49 4.67
N TYR A 38 -0.30 1.36 3.56
CA TYR A 38 1.10 0.92 3.56
C TYR A 38 2.03 1.84 4.37
N THR A 39 1.62 3.09 4.66
CA THR A 39 2.36 3.97 5.59
C THR A 39 2.44 3.34 6.98
N VAL A 40 1.32 2.83 7.48
CA VAL A 40 1.25 2.13 8.77
C VAL A 40 2.06 0.84 8.71
N LEU A 41 1.99 0.08 7.60
CA LEU A 41 2.77 -1.14 7.39
C LEU A 41 4.28 -0.85 7.44
N LYS A 42 4.74 0.21 6.80
CA LYS A 42 6.15 0.64 6.82
C LYS A 42 6.61 0.95 8.25
N ILE A 43 5.81 1.70 9.01
CA ILE A 43 6.14 2.05 10.40
C ILE A 43 6.17 0.79 11.28
N ALA A 44 5.16 -0.07 11.17
CA ALA A 44 5.10 -1.31 11.94
C ALA A 44 6.28 -2.25 11.66
N ASP A 45 6.65 -2.41 10.40
CA ASP A 45 7.80 -3.20 9.97
C ASP A 45 9.12 -2.61 10.50
N THR A 46 9.23 -1.27 10.53
CA THR A 46 10.38 -0.55 11.07
C THR A 46 10.51 -0.80 12.59
N VAL A 47 9.40 -0.74 13.32
CA VAL A 47 9.37 -1.03 14.77
C VAL A 47 9.73 -2.50 15.02
N ALA A 48 9.12 -3.44 14.31
CA ALA A 48 9.40 -4.88 14.45
C ALA A 48 10.87 -5.21 14.17
N LEU A 49 11.44 -4.66 13.08
CA LEU A 49 12.83 -4.86 12.74
C LEU A 49 13.79 -4.24 13.75
N SER A 50 13.47 -3.04 14.27
CA SER A 50 14.28 -2.38 15.29
C SER A 50 14.36 -3.20 16.57
N ARG A 51 13.24 -3.74 17.05
CA ARG A 51 13.18 -4.63 18.24
C ARG A 51 14.04 -5.88 18.03
N ALA A 52 13.91 -6.53 16.88
CA ALA A 52 14.65 -7.74 16.54
C ALA A 52 16.17 -7.50 16.42
N LEU A 53 16.57 -6.36 15.82
CA LEU A 53 17.98 -5.96 15.71
C LEU A 53 18.56 -5.59 17.07
N GLU A 54 17.84 -4.83 17.91
CA GLU A 54 18.25 -4.50 19.28
C GLU A 54 18.49 -5.76 20.10
N ASP A 55 17.58 -6.71 20.04
CA ASP A 55 17.73 -7.98 20.73
C ASP A 55 18.91 -8.80 20.22
N ARG A 56 19.16 -8.79 18.91
CA ARG A 56 20.26 -9.53 18.30
C ARG A 56 21.63 -8.87 18.51
N LEU A 57 21.72 -7.57 18.35
CA LEU A 57 22.98 -6.81 18.38
C LEU A 57 23.37 -6.42 19.80
N LYS A 58 22.43 -6.39 20.75
CA LYS A 58 22.62 -5.94 22.14
C LYS A 58 23.12 -4.49 22.24
N VAL A 59 22.77 -3.65 21.26
CA VAL A 59 22.95 -2.20 21.29
C VAL A 59 21.62 -1.53 21.04
N PRO A 60 21.43 -0.27 21.46
CA PRO A 60 20.18 0.44 21.22
C PRO A 60 19.87 0.56 19.74
N VAL A 61 18.68 0.13 19.31
CA VAL A 61 18.20 0.31 17.94
C VAL A 61 16.86 1.03 17.97
N VAL A 62 16.82 2.22 17.35
CA VAL A 62 15.66 3.12 17.42
C VAL A 62 14.92 3.12 16.09
N PRO A 63 13.62 2.82 16.05
CA PRO A 63 12.81 3.00 14.86
C PRO A 63 12.56 4.48 14.60
N VAL A 64 12.75 4.90 13.35
CA VAL A 64 12.56 6.29 12.92
C VAL A 64 11.60 6.36 11.76
N PHE A 65 10.54 7.15 11.90
CA PHE A 65 9.67 7.55 10.80
C PHE A 65 10.08 8.92 10.29
N TRP A 66 10.58 8.96 9.06
CA TRP A 66 10.98 10.17 8.34
C TRP A 66 9.77 10.78 7.66
N LEU A 67 9.30 11.92 8.14
CA LEU A 67 8.22 12.67 7.50
C LEU A 67 8.74 13.35 6.23
N ALA A 68 8.16 13.04 5.07
CA ALA A 68 8.50 13.75 3.84
C ALA A 68 7.83 15.14 3.79
N SER A 69 8.04 15.94 4.83
CA SER A 69 7.42 17.25 5.06
C SER A 69 7.90 18.35 4.10
N GLU A 70 9.07 18.17 3.54
CA GLU A 70 9.69 19.11 2.58
C GLU A 70 9.25 18.88 1.12
N ASP A 71 8.41 17.88 0.86
CA ASP A 71 7.83 17.64 -0.45
C ASP A 71 6.82 18.75 -0.83
N HIS A 72 6.50 18.85 -2.11
CA HIS A 72 5.59 19.86 -2.67
C HIS A 72 4.36 19.24 -3.33
N ASP A 73 4.29 17.91 -3.45
CA ASP A 73 3.16 17.24 -4.08
C ASP A 73 1.95 17.19 -3.15
N ALA A 74 1.25 18.32 -3.12
CA ALA A 74 0.02 18.44 -2.37
C ALA A 74 -1.11 17.56 -2.92
N GLN A 75 -1.07 17.17 -4.19
CA GLN A 75 -2.11 16.32 -4.78
C GLN A 75 -2.02 14.89 -4.27
N GLU A 76 -0.82 14.43 -3.93
CA GLU A 76 -0.63 13.09 -3.36
C GLU A 76 -1.18 12.98 -1.94
N ILE A 77 -1.15 14.07 -1.17
CA ILE A 77 -1.53 14.06 0.25
C ILE A 77 -2.95 14.61 0.54
N ASN A 78 -3.60 15.26 -0.44
CA ASN A 78 -4.84 16.00 -0.24
C ASN A 78 -6.10 15.12 -0.20
N HIS A 79 -5.96 13.81 -0.23
CA HIS A 79 -7.11 12.91 -0.30
C HIS A 79 -6.89 11.61 0.45
N LEU A 80 -8.00 10.96 0.74
CA LEU A 80 -8.04 9.59 1.22
C LEU A 80 -9.20 8.83 0.54
N TRP A 81 -9.12 7.50 0.61
CA TRP A 81 -10.18 6.63 0.14
C TRP A 81 -10.73 5.78 1.27
N HIS A 82 -12.06 5.74 1.37
CA HIS A 82 -12.76 4.90 2.33
C HIS A 82 -14.11 4.44 1.76
N GLY A 83 -14.46 3.17 1.92
CA GLY A 83 -15.73 2.62 1.46
C GLY A 83 -16.01 2.79 -0.04
N GLY A 84 -14.96 2.83 -0.89
CA GLY A 84 -15.08 3.09 -2.33
C GLY A 84 -15.23 4.58 -2.70
N GLN A 85 -15.25 5.48 -1.72
CA GLN A 85 -15.43 6.91 -1.88
C GLN A 85 -14.12 7.66 -1.66
N ARG A 86 -13.89 8.74 -2.44
CA ARG A 86 -12.76 9.64 -2.28
C ARG A 86 -13.18 10.86 -1.48
N PHE A 87 -12.45 11.13 -0.41
CA PHE A 87 -12.59 12.36 0.39
C PHE A 87 -11.35 13.21 0.14
N SER A 88 -11.52 14.45 -0.23
CA SER A 88 -10.40 15.33 -0.57
C SER A 88 -10.67 16.77 -0.14
N HIS A 89 -9.58 17.49 0.12
CA HIS A 89 -9.61 18.92 0.32
C HIS A 89 -8.93 19.64 -0.84
N THR A 90 -9.30 20.87 -1.08
CA THR A 90 -8.66 21.70 -2.09
C THR A 90 -7.34 22.20 -1.55
N VAL A 91 -6.24 21.79 -2.17
CA VAL A 91 -4.96 22.44 -1.99
C VAL A 91 -4.67 23.18 -3.27
N GLN A 92 -4.41 24.47 -3.18
CA GLN A 92 -3.84 25.19 -4.31
C GLN A 92 -2.50 24.53 -4.64
N PRO A 93 -2.06 24.47 -5.92
CA PRO A 93 -0.77 23.88 -6.28
C PRO A 93 0.28 24.39 -5.30
N ALA A 94 0.81 23.50 -4.46
CA ALA A 94 1.61 23.91 -3.33
C ALA A 94 2.92 24.46 -3.86
N GLN A 95 3.11 25.71 -3.66
CA GLN A 95 4.39 26.39 -3.84
C GLN A 95 5.28 26.23 -2.60
N HIS A 96 4.77 25.54 -1.55
CA HIS A 96 5.44 25.42 -0.24
C HIS A 96 5.71 23.96 0.13
N ALA A 97 6.62 23.75 1.06
CA ALA A 97 6.79 22.46 1.72
C ALA A 97 5.47 22.03 2.37
N VAL A 98 4.95 20.86 1.99
CA VAL A 98 3.61 20.39 2.42
C VAL A 98 3.50 20.29 3.94
N GLY A 99 4.59 20.01 4.63
CA GLY A 99 4.62 19.92 6.10
C GLY A 99 4.32 21.24 6.80
N SER A 100 4.61 22.38 6.16
CA SER A 100 4.36 23.72 6.71
C SER A 100 2.95 24.24 6.46
N LEU A 101 2.16 23.55 5.63
CA LEU A 101 0.78 23.91 5.36
C LEU A 101 -0.07 23.81 6.63
N GLN A 102 -1.07 24.66 6.76
CA GLN A 102 -1.98 24.66 7.91
C GLN A 102 -2.79 23.38 7.98
N ALA A 103 -2.88 22.78 9.16
CA ALA A 103 -3.66 21.56 9.40
C ALA A 103 -5.16 21.74 9.09
N SER A 104 -5.66 22.96 9.19
CA SER A 104 -7.06 23.33 8.86
C SER A 104 -7.44 23.03 7.41
N LEU A 105 -6.49 22.95 6.49
CA LEU A 105 -6.78 22.57 5.10
C LEU A 105 -7.39 21.16 4.99
N ALA A 106 -7.10 20.26 5.92
CA ALA A 106 -7.64 18.89 5.94
C ALA A 106 -9.07 18.80 6.51
N PHE A 107 -9.56 19.83 7.22
CA PHE A 107 -10.85 19.76 7.93
C PHE A 107 -12.03 19.42 7.02
N PRO A 108 -12.22 20.03 5.83
CA PRO A 108 -13.37 19.70 4.98
C PRO A 108 -13.42 18.24 4.56
N ALA A 109 -12.26 17.63 4.28
CA ALA A 109 -12.19 16.22 3.90
C ALA A 109 -12.50 15.30 5.09
N LEU A 110 -11.97 15.61 6.28
CA LEU A 110 -12.20 14.84 7.50
C LEU A 110 -13.63 14.99 8.02
N GLU A 111 -14.23 16.17 7.91
CA GLU A 111 -15.64 16.40 8.25
C GLU A 111 -16.58 15.64 7.31
N SER A 112 -16.29 15.65 6.00
CA SER A 112 -17.04 14.87 5.02
C SER A 112 -16.89 13.36 5.27
N LEU A 113 -15.70 12.89 5.68
CA LEU A 113 -15.47 11.49 6.08
C LEU A 113 -16.30 11.14 7.32
N SER A 114 -16.27 11.99 8.35
CA SER A 114 -17.04 11.81 9.59
C SER A 114 -18.55 11.76 9.32
N GLN A 115 -19.07 12.60 8.41
CA GLN A 115 -20.48 12.55 8.00
C GLN A 115 -20.86 11.29 7.22
N ALA A 116 -19.91 10.67 6.54
CA ALA A 116 -20.11 9.43 5.77
C ALA A 116 -19.92 8.15 6.60
N ALA A 117 -19.47 8.26 7.85
CA ALA A 117 -19.18 7.14 8.74
C ALA A 117 -20.41 6.25 8.97
N LYS A 118 -20.17 4.94 8.95
CA LYS A 118 -21.20 3.92 9.13
C LYS A 118 -21.14 3.32 10.52
N GLY A 119 -21.89 3.90 11.43
CA GLY A 119 -21.96 3.43 12.80
C GLY A 119 -21.03 4.18 13.77
N TRP A 120 -21.26 3.96 15.07
CA TRP A 120 -20.62 4.76 16.14
C TRP A 120 -19.09 4.58 16.21
N HIS A 121 -18.61 3.38 15.94
CA HIS A 121 -17.17 3.08 16.03
C HIS A 121 -16.37 3.81 14.94
N GLU A 122 -16.85 3.75 13.72
CA GLU A 122 -16.23 4.49 12.59
C GLU A 122 -16.29 6.00 12.83
N GLN A 123 -17.42 6.49 13.34
CA GLN A 123 -17.60 7.88 13.73
C GLN A 123 -16.59 8.31 14.79
N GLU A 124 -16.38 7.51 15.82
CA GLU A 124 -15.40 7.78 16.90
C GLU A 124 -13.98 7.93 16.35
N ILE A 125 -13.59 7.08 15.40
CA ILE A 125 -12.27 7.16 14.76
C ILE A 125 -12.14 8.45 13.97
N CYS A 126 -13.15 8.79 13.16
CA CYS A 126 -13.17 10.00 12.35
C CYS A 126 -13.10 11.27 13.23
N ASP A 127 -13.86 11.30 14.32
CA ASP A 127 -13.89 12.44 15.26
C ASP A 127 -12.54 12.59 15.97
N ARG A 128 -11.90 11.49 16.36
CA ARG A 128 -10.55 11.49 16.93
C ARG A 128 -9.53 12.05 15.94
N TRP A 129 -9.57 11.64 14.66
CA TRP A 129 -8.69 12.18 13.64
C TRP A 129 -8.92 13.68 13.45
N LEU A 130 -10.17 14.10 13.32
CA LEU A 130 -10.51 15.50 13.17
C LEU A 130 -10.02 16.33 14.37
N GLN A 131 -10.15 15.81 15.60
CA GLN A 131 -9.66 16.47 16.79
C GLN A 131 -8.12 16.60 16.81
N ILE A 132 -7.39 15.57 16.35
CA ILE A 132 -5.92 15.64 16.20
C ILE A 132 -5.54 16.78 15.25
N TYR A 133 -6.16 16.83 14.08
CA TYR A 133 -5.88 17.90 13.11
C TYR A 133 -6.27 19.28 13.64
N ARG A 134 -7.39 19.41 14.35
CA ARG A 134 -7.84 20.68 14.98
C ARG A 134 -6.89 21.16 16.09
N SER A 135 -6.20 20.25 16.73
CA SER A 135 -5.23 20.55 17.80
C SER A 135 -3.82 20.83 17.28
N SER A 136 -3.61 20.76 15.98
CA SER A 136 -2.31 20.94 15.31
C SER A 136 -2.31 22.22 14.48
N ASN A 137 -1.17 22.89 14.41
CA ASN A 137 -1.03 24.10 13.57
C ASN A 137 -0.70 23.74 12.12
N THR A 138 0.17 22.72 11.92
CA THR A 138 0.66 22.33 10.60
C THR A 138 0.31 20.87 10.26
N LEU A 139 0.35 20.52 8.96
CA LEU A 139 0.15 19.15 8.52
C LEU A 139 1.22 18.21 9.09
N ALA A 140 2.46 18.65 9.22
CA ALA A 140 3.53 17.85 9.84
C ALA A 140 3.24 17.54 11.32
N GLU A 141 2.74 18.51 12.09
CA GLU A 141 2.31 18.30 13.46
C GLU A 141 1.11 17.33 13.55
N ALA A 142 0.11 17.51 12.69
CA ALA A 142 -1.08 16.67 12.65
C ALA A 142 -0.75 15.22 12.31
N VAL A 143 0.06 14.98 11.28
CA VAL A 143 0.46 13.62 10.88
C VAL A 143 1.33 12.98 11.96
N ARG A 144 2.26 13.71 12.60
CA ARG A 144 3.03 13.20 13.74
C ARG A 144 2.13 12.79 14.90
N ALA A 145 1.17 13.63 15.26
CA ALA A 145 0.23 13.32 16.33
C ALA A 145 -0.66 12.13 15.99
N LEU A 146 -1.05 11.99 14.71
CA LEU A 146 -1.81 10.85 14.23
C LEU A 146 -0.99 9.56 14.27
N VAL A 147 0.29 9.59 13.89
CA VAL A 147 1.21 8.45 14.05
C VAL A 147 1.28 8.01 15.51
N PHE A 148 1.45 8.95 16.43
CA PHE A 148 1.51 8.65 17.86
C PHE A 148 0.17 8.24 18.47
N SER A 149 -0.93 8.39 17.78
CA SER A 149 -2.21 7.80 18.21
C SER A 149 -2.29 6.29 17.96
N TYR A 150 -1.39 5.73 17.15
CA TYR A 150 -1.30 4.32 16.78
C TYR A 150 -0.02 3.63 17.26
N PHE A 151 1.08 4.36 17.38
CA PHE A 151 2.38 3.84 17.80
C PHE A 151 2.88 4.56 19.05
N ASP A 152 3.56 3.81 19.90
CA ASP A 152 4.06 4.36 21.18
C ASP A 152 5.13 5.44 20.95
N PRO A 153 4.91 6.69 21.40
CA PRO A 153 5.90 7.76 21.32
C PRO A 153 7.14 7.53 22.18
N GLN A 154 7.11 6.55 23.10
CA GLN A 154 8.28 6.15 23.88
C GLN A 154 9.21 5.21 23.10
N GLU A 155 8.71 4.60 22.03
CA GLU A 155 9.47 3.65 21.24
C GLU A 155 9.88 4.23 19.87
N LEU A 156 8.97 4.95 19.21
CA LEU A 156 9.14 5.47 17.84
C LEU A 156 9.58 6.93 17.86
N VAL A 157 10.57 7.27 17.05
CA VAL A 157 10.92 8.65 16.70
C VAL A 157 10.24 9.05 15.39
N VAL A 158 9.57 10.19 15.39
CA VAL A 158 9.01 10.80 14.17
C VAL A 158 9.81 12.06 13.84
N LEU A 159 10.66 11.98 12.82
CA LEU A 159 11.58 13.04 12.45
C LEU A 159 11.03 13.88 11.29
N ASP A 160 10.92 15.19 11.51
CA ASP A 160 10.65 16.17 10.47
C ASP A 160 11.98 16.68 9.90
N PRO A 161 12.37 16.33 8.67
CA PRO A 161 13.64 16.72 8.09
C PRO A 161 13.70 18.18 7.61
N ASN A 162 12.57 18.88 7.57
CA ASN A 162 12.53 20.29 7.18
C ASN A 162 13.01 21.24 8.29
N ASP A 163 13.56 20.71 9.38
CA ASP A 163 14.19 21.49 10.44
C ASP A 163 15.51 22.10 9.96
N SER A 164 15.65 23.42 10.11
CA SER A 164 16.82 24.18 9.66
C SER A 164 18.16 23.66 10.21
N ALA A 165 18.20 23.18 11.45
CA ALA A 165 19.43 22.66 12.03
C ALA A 165 19.86 21.33 11.39
N LEU A 166 18.91 20.49 10.93
CA LEU A 166 19.23 19.28 10.17
C LEU A 166 19.77 19.62 8.78
N LYS A 167 19.19 20.62 8.13
CA LYS A 167 19.68 21.14 6.84
C LYS A 167 21.08 21.71 6.95
N GLN A 168 21.38 22.43 8.04
CA GLN A 168 22.74 22.91 8.33
C GLN A 168 23.74 21.78 8.53
N LEU A 169 23.35 20.68 9.19
CA LEU A 169 24.20 19.50 9.31
C LEU A 169 24.48 18.85 7.94
N PHE A 170 23.55 18.93 7.00
CA PHE A 170 23.69 18.39 5.66
C PHE A 170 24.39 19.35 4.68
N GLN A 171 24.64 20.58 5.06
CA GLN A 171 25.30 21.61 4.25
C GLN A 171 26.54 21.12 3.51
N PRO A 172 27.51 20.41 4.12
CA PRO A 172 28.72 19.97 3.42
C PRO A 172 28.44 19.12 2.18
N VAL A 173 27.39 18.26 2.23
CA VAL A 173 26.98 17.43 1.10
C VAL A 173 26.28 18.27 0.03
N LEU A 174 25.44 19.23 0.41
CA LEU A 174 24.77 20.14 -0.53
C LEU A 174 25.80 21.01 -1.30
N VAL A 175 26.82 21.51 -0.61
CA VAL A 175 27.93 22.27 -1.24
C VAL A 175 28.69 21.39 -2.22
N ARG A 176 28.99 20.15 -1.83
CA ARG A 176 29.67 19.20 -2.70
C ARG A 176 28.82 18.80 -3.92
N GLU A 177 27.54 18.59 -3.72
CA GLU A 177 26.60 18.31 -4.82
C GLU A 177 26.55 19.47 -5.82
N ALA A 178 26.47 20.71 -5.34
CA ALA A 178 26.46 21.90 -6.20
C ALA A 178 27.76 22.12 -6.97
N ARG A 179 28.92 21.77 -6.39
CA ARG A 179 30.22 21.93 -7.02
C ARG A 179 30.56 20.81 -7.99
N GLU A 180 30.22 19.57 -7.65
CA GLU A 180 30.75 18.38 -8.31
C GLU A 180 29.66 17.64 -9.09
N SER A 181 28.37 18.00 -8.99
CA SER A 181 27.25 17.20 -9.48
C SER A 181 27.37 15.72 -9.06
N LEU A 182 27.62 15.51 -7.78
CA LEU A 182 28.03 14.24 -7.18
C LEU A 182 27.14 13.08 -7.59
N VAL A 183 25.81 13.26 -7.47
CA VAL A 183 24.82 12.22 -7.80
C VAL A 183 24.85 11.89 -9.28
N LEU A 184 24.90 12.89 -10.16
CA LEU A 184 24.96 12.69 -11.62
C LEU A 184 26.26 11.97 -12.04
N ASN A 185 27.38 12.34 -11.46
CA ASN A 185 28.67 11.72 -11.77
C ASN A 185 28.70 10.25 -11.30
N ALA A 186 28.25 9.96 -10.08
CA ALA A 186 28.16 8.61 -9.55
C ALA A 186 27.19 7.74 -10.38
N TRP A 187 26.04 8.30 -10.77
CA TRP A 187 25.06 7.64 -11.63
C TRP A 187 25.66 7.28 -13.00
N ASN A 188 26.35 8.23 -13.66
CA ASN A 188 27.00 7.99 -14.95
C ASN A 188 28.05 6.86 -14.89
N GLN A 189 28.73 6.71 -13.76
CA GLN A 189 29.73 5.64 -13.56
C GLN A 189 29.11 4.28 -13.27
N SER A 190 27.87 4.23 -12.82
CA SER A 190 27.22 3.00 -12.33
C SER A 190 25.99 2.54 -13.12
N LYS A 191 25.42 3.37 -13.98
CA LYS A 191 24.13 3.11 -14.68
C LYS A 191 24.08 1.80 -15.46
N ASP A 192 25.21 1.38 -16.04
CA ASP A 192 25.31 0.14 -16.83
C ASP A 192 25.27 -1.13 -15.93
N ARG A 193 25.32 -0.98 -14.62
CA ARG A 193 25.26 -2.07 -13.63
C ARG A 193 23.88 -2.19 -12.97
N PHE A 194 22.90 -1.36 -13.32
CA PHE A 194 21.59 -1.42 -12.71
C PHE A 194 20.88 -2.72 -13.12
N PRO A 195 20.19 -3.38 -12.17
CA PRO A 195 19.52 -4.67 -12.41
C PRO A 195 18.20 -4.54 -13.17
N TYR A 196 17.91 -3.37 -13.74
CA TYR A 196 16.68 -3.05 -14.47
C TYR A 196 16.95 -2.04 -15.59
N PRO A 197 16.05 -1.94 -16.60
CA PRO A 197 16.17 -0.98 -17.69
C PRO A 197 16.19 0.48 -17.21
N LEU A 198 16.98 1.33 -17.90
CA LEU A 198 17.18 2.74 -17.51
C LEU A 198 15.90 3.60 -17.63
N ASP A 199 14.90 3.18 -18.38
CA ASP A 199 13.57 3.82 -18.46
C ASP A 199 12.79 3.76 -17.13
N ARG A 200 13.18 2.84 -16.23
CA ARG A 200 12.65 2.76 -14.85
C ARG A 200 13.47 3.53 -13.83
N ALA A 201 14.65 3.99 -14.22
CA ALA A 201 15.52 4.74 -13.33
C ALA A 201 15.05 6.20 -13.20
N ILE A 202 15.31 6.81 -12.03
CA ILE A 202 15.17 8.25 -11.87
C ILE A 202 16.41 8.90 -12.47
N ALA A 203 16.21 9.73 -13.50
CA ALA A 203 17.32 10.48 -14.10
C ALA A 203 17.79 11.59 -13.14
N PRO A 204 19.09 11.61 -12.75
CA PRO A 204 19.60 12.66 -11.91
C PRO A 204 19.70 13.99 -12.66
N GLN A 205 19.59 15.07 -11.90
CA GLN A 205 19.85 16.44 -12.37
C GLN A 205 21.32 16.82 -12.11
N THR A 206 21.76 17.93 -12.67
CA THR A 206 23.09 18.50 -12.34
C THR A 206 23.20 18.90 -10.88
N PHE A 207 22.08 19.29 -10.27
CA PHE A 207 21.92 19.53 -8.84
C PHE A 207 20.65 18.82 -8.34
N ASN A 208 20.80 17.88 -7.45
CA ASN A 208 19.73 16.97 -7.02
C ASN A 208 18.96 17.47 -5.79
N ALA A 209 18.79 18.79 -5.69
CA ALA A 209 17.91 19.41 -4.72
C ALA A 209 17.08 20.52 -5.36
N PHE A 210 15.94 20.80 -4.74
CA PHE A 210 15.08 21.92 -5.08
C PHE A 210 15.44 23.11 -4.20
N ALA A 211 15.25 24.33 -4.71
CA ALA A 211 15.31 25.55 -3.94
C ALA A 211 13.91 26.04 -3.59
N PHE A 212 13.73 26.52 -2.35
CA PHE A 212 12.56 27.29 -1.96
C PHE A 212 12.81 28.77 -2.24
N GLY A 213 11.97 29.36 -3.08
CA GLY A 213 11.99 30.79 -3.37
C GLY A 213 11.53 31.66 -2.19
N PRO A 214 11.52 32.98 -2.35
CA PRO A 214 11.14 33.92 -1.29
C PRO A 214 9.67 33.77 -0.85
N THR A 215 8.78 33.35 -1.75
CA THR A 215 7.36 33.11 -1.48
C THR A 215 7.09 31.65 -1.09
N GLY A 216 8.16 30.83 -0.97
CA GLY A 216 8.08 29.42 -0.55
C GLY A 216 7.89 28.42 -1.70
N GLU A 217 7.88 28.91 -2.95
CA GLU A 217 7.79 28.04 -4.14
C GLU A 217 9.01 27.13 -4.25
N ARG A 218 8.76 25.86 -4.57
CA ARG A 218 9.81 24.85 -4.76
C ARG A 218 10.12 24.71 -6.26
N ARG A 219 11.36 24.94 -6.64
CA ARG A 219 11.82 24.85 -8.03
C ARG A 219 13.19 24.17 -8.11
N TYR A 220 13.47 23.51 -9.20
CA TYR A 220 14.85 23.11 -9.49
C TYR A 220 15.71 24.35 -9.68
N SER A 221 16.91 24.34 -9.10
CA SER A 221 17.92 25.34 -9.40
C SER A 221 18.74 24.86 -10.60
N GLU A 222 18.46 25.47 -11.77
CA GLU A 222 19.23 25.19 -13.00
C GLU A 222 20.58 25.91 -12.99
N ASP A 223 20.71 27.01 -12.25
CA ASP A 223 21.95 27.74 -12.07
C ASP A 223 22.74 27.16 -10.88
N LEU A 224 23.82 26.45 -11.21
CA LEU A 224 24.75 25.90 -10.20
C LEU A 224 25.42 26.96 -9.32
N ARG A 225 25.53 28.20 -9.76
CA ARG A 225 26.06 29.31 -8.94
C ARG A 225 25.06 29.71 -7.85
N GLU A 226 23.76 29.80 -8.24
CA GLU A 226 22.70 30.03 -7.27
C GLU A 226 22.60 28.87 -6.30
N ALA A 227 22.62 27.61 -6.80
CA ALA A 227 22.59 26.41 -5.97
C ALA A 227 23.74 26.37 -4.96
N LEU A 228 24.96 26.69 -5.39
CA LEU A 228 26.13 26.73 -4.52
C LEU A 228 26.00 27.86 -3.48
N HIS A 229 25.57 29.05 -3.90
CA HIS A 229 25.37 30.18 -2.98
C HIS A 229 24.33 29.81 -1.91
N LEU A 230 23.22 29.23 -2.28
CA LEU A 230 22.21 28.76 -1.31
C LEU A 230 22.75 27.66 -0.40
N ALA A 231 23.48 26.69 -0.95
CA ALA A 231 24.10 25.65 -0.15
C ALA A 231 25.07 26.20 0.91
N GLU A 232 25.83 27.25 0.57
CA GLU A 232 26.81 27.86 1.47
C GLU A 232 26.17 28.80 2.51
N THR A 233 25.07 29.49 2.17
CA THR A 233 24.56 30.62 2.98
C THR A 233 23.19 30.36 3.59
N ALA A 234 22.35 29.50 2.99
CA ALA A 234 20.97 29.23 3.40
C ALA A 234 20.52 27.79 3.07
N PRO A 235 21.24 26.76 3.58
CA PRO A 235 20.93 25.35 3.26
C PRO A 235 19.52 24.93 3.65
N GLU A 236 18.88 25.61 4.60
CA GLU A 236 17.48 25.40 4.99
C GLU A 236 16.48 25.68 3.86
N ARG A 237 16.88 26.45 2.84
CA ARG A 237 16.09 26.72 1.64
C ARG A 237 16.26 25.65 0.56
N LEU A 238 17.05 24.63 0.80
CA LEU A 238 17.25 23.51 -0.13
C LEU A 238 16.50 22.26 0.35
N SER A 239 15.91 21.54 -0.58
CA SER A 239 15.18 20.30 -0.35
C SER A 239 15.68 19.21 -1.29
N PRO A 240 16.35 18.17 -0.76
CA PRO A 240 16.80 17.03 -1.55
C PRO A 240 15.70 16.37 -2.37
N ASN A 241 16.00 15.99 -3.61
CA ASN A 241 15.11 15.20 -4.45
C ASN A 241 15.13 13.71 -4.02
N ALA A 242 14.42 12.85 -4.76
CA ALA A 242 14.32 11.43 -4.45
C ALA A 242 15.68 10.69 -4.39
N LEU A 243 16.70 11.15 -5.14
CA LEU A 243 18.03 10.54 -5.15
C LEU A 243 18.94 11.07 -4.03
N LEU A 244 18.82 12.35 -3.66
CA LEU A 244 19.64 12.95 -2.61
C LEU A 244 19.02 12.81 -1.21
N ARG A 245 17.69 12.60 -1.10
CA ARG A 245 17.00 12.42 0.19
C ARG A 245 17.54 11.23 1.01
N PRO A 246 17.79 10.03 0.43
CA PRO A 246 18.39 8.93 1.19
C PRO A 246 19.78 9.30 1.74
N ILE A 247 20.58 10.01 0.98
CA ILE A 247 21.90 10.49 1.44
C ILE A 247 21.74 11.44 2.64
N TYR A 248 20.76 12.35 2.59
CA TYR A 248 20.45 13.25 3.70
C TYR A 248 20.09 12.48 4.97
N GLN A 249 19.24 11.46 4.84
CA GLN A 249 18.87 10.58 5.94
C GLN A 249 20.08 9.88 6.57
N GLU A 250 20.93 9.26 5.75
CA GLU A 250 22.09 8.50 6.20
C GLU A 250 23.23 9.40 6.72
N TRP A 251 23.26 10.64 6.29
CA TRP A 251 24.19 11.64 6.84
C TRP A 251 23.86 12.05 8.26
N ILE A 252 22.57 12.02 8.62
CA ILE A 252 22.06 12.49 9.92
C ILE A 252 21.89 11.34 10.91
N LEU A 253 21.47 10.17 10.45
CA LEU A 253 21.10 9.03 11.29
C LEU A 253 22.12 7.90 11.18
N PRO A 254 22.49 7.25 12.29
CA PRO A 254 23.31 6.03 12.27
C PRO A 254 22.47 4.82 11.82
N ASN A 255 22.04 4.85 10.57
CA ASN A 255 21.02 3.94 10.07
C ASN A 255 21.63 2.61 9.58
N VAL A 256 21.08 1.47 10.01
CA VAL A 256 21.52 0.13 9.59
C VAL A 256 20.61 -0.50 8.57
N ALA A 257 19.33 -0.09 8.54
CA ALA A 257 18.36 -0.58 7.58
C ALA A 257 17.33 0.47 7.22
N TYR A 258 16.87 0.43 5.97
CA TYR A 258 15.75 1.21 5.47
C TYR A 258 14.61 0.28 5.06
N VAL A 259 13.41 0.51 5.62
CA VAL A 259 12.20 -0.23 5.25
C VAL A 259 11.47 0.56 4.16
N GLY A 260 11.46 0.01 2.95
CA GLY A 260 10.90 0.67 1.78
C GLY A 260 9.88 -0.16 1.01
N GLY A 261 9.10 0.51 0.17
CA GLY A 261 8.20 -0.16 -0.78
C GLY A 261 8.94 -0.63 -2.05
N PRO A 262 8.31 -1.50 -2.87
CA PRO A 262 8.95 -2.01 -4.09
C PRO A 262 9.30 -0.91 -5.10
N GLY A 263 8.55 0.19 -5.15
CA GLY A 263 8.90 1.33 -6.00
C GLY A 263 10.13 2.09 -5.53
N GLU A 264 10.37 2.10 -4.21
CA GLU A 264 11.56 2.73 -3.63
C GLU A 264 12.81 1.89 -3.89
N ALA A 265 12.70 0.55 -3.87
CA ALA A 265 13.81 -0.35 -4.18
C ALA A 265 14.47 -0.04 -5.53
N VAL A 266 13.69 0.44 -6.51
CA VAL A 266 14.20 0.80 -7.84
C VAL A 266 15.25 1.92 -7.73
N TYR A 267 14.92 3.05 -7.11
CA TYR A 267 15.88 4.15 -7.01
C TYR A 267 16.97 3.94 -5.95
N TRP A 268 16.72 3.14 -4.91
CA TRP A 268 17.75 2.76 -3.95
C TRP A 268 18.90 2.00 -4.60
N ASN A 269 18.61 1.17 -5.62
CA ASN A 269 19.67 0.48 -6.40
C ASN A 269 20.54 1.44 -7.24
N GLN A 270 20.16 2.71 -7.37
CA GLN A 270 20.96 3.73 -8.06
C GLN A 270 22.01 4.40 -7.14
N LEU A 271 21.90 4.22 -5.82
CA LEU A 271 22.63 4.99 -4.82
C LEU A 271 24.00 4.43 -4.40
N PRO A 272 24.36 3.14 -4.56
CA PRO A 272 25.60 2.59 -4.02
C PRO A 272 26.84 3.44 -4.37
N ALA A 273 26.98 3.86 -5.64
CA ALA A 273 28.10 4.69 -6.07
C ALA A 273 28.13 6.10 -5.43
N VAL A 274 26.96 6.65 -5.06
CA VAL A 274 26.88 7.94 -4.35
C VAL A 274 27.32 7.76 -2.89
N PHE A 275 26.92 6.66 -2.26
CA PHE A 275 27.36 6.29 -0.91
C PHE A 275 28.87 6.09 -0.84
N ASP A 276 29.44 5.35 -1.80
CA ASP A 276 30.88 5.14 -1.92
C ASP A 276 31.64 6.47 -2.08
N ALA A 277 31.15 7.38 -2.93
CA ALA A 277 31.75 8.67 -3.17
C ALA A 277 31.77 9.59 -1.93
N LEU A 278 30.86 9.35 -0.99
CA LEU A 278 30.77 10.08 0.29
C LEU A 278 31.42 9.33 1.46
N GLY A 279 31.85 8.09 1.26
CA GLY A 279 32.36 7.24 2.33
C GLY A 279 31.29 6.88 3.38
N LEU A 280 30.02 6.87 2.96
CA LEU A 280 28.90 6.51 3.83
C LEU A 280 28.60 5.02 3.73
N PRO A 281 28.27 4.35 4.83
CA PRO A 281 27.76 2.98 4.77
C PRO A 281 26.39 2.96 4.11
N LEU A 282 26.19 2.04 3.15
CA LEU A 282 24.89 1.80 2.55
C LEU A 282 24.05 0.95 3.53
N PRO A 283 22.86 1.42 3.98
CA PRO A 283 22.01 0.63 4.84
C PRO A 283 21.40 -0.55 4.09
N VAL A 284 21.01 -1.59 4.81
CA VAL A 284 20.28 -2.72 4.23
C VAL A 284 18.88 -2.26 3.82
N PHE A 285 18.55 -2.41 2.54
CA PHE A 285 17.18 -2.16 2.10
C PHE A 285 16.31 -3.40 2.40
N LYS A 286 15.32 -3.25 3.29
CA LYS A 286 14.28 -4.25 3.52
C LYS A 286 13.00 -3.85 2.81
N GLN A 287 12.52 -4.69 1.91
CA GLN A 287 11.19 -4.48 1.36
C GLN A 287 10.14 -4.67 2.47
N ARG A 288 9.22 -3.71 2.60
CA ARG A 288 8.14 -3.79 3.58
C ARG A 288 7.22 -4.98 3.32
N SER A 289 6.65 -5.49 4.37
CA SER A 289 5.55 -6.45 4.31
C SER A 289 4.26 -5.80 3.82
N GLY A 290 3.32 -6.61 3.35
CA GLY A 290 1.97 -6.21 2.97
C GLY A 290 0.95 -6.71 4.00
N ALA A 291 -0.25 -6.10 4.01
CA ALA A 291 -1.35 -6.66 4.76
C ALA A 291 -2.71 -6.29 4.16
N THR A 292 -3.67 -7.18 4.38
CA THR A 292 -5.08 -6.98 4.03
C THR A 292 -5.95 -7.32 5.24
N TRP A 293 -6.88 -6.44 5.57
CA TRP A 293 -7.91 -6.67 6.58
C TRP A 293 -9.24 -6.96 5.90
N LEU A 294 -9.82 -8.13 6.19
CA LEU A 294 -11.12 -8.51 5.68
C LEU A 294 -12.22 -8.16 6.70
N SER A 295 -13.37 -7.73 6.20
CA SER A 295 -14.59 -7.71 7.02
C SER A 295 -15.08 -9.13 7.31
N VAL A 296 -16.00 -9.29 8.27
CA VAL A 296 -16.67 -10.58 8.52
C VAL A 296 -17.29 -11.13 7.24
N LYS A 297 -17.93 -10.26 6.44
CA LYS A 297 -18.55 -10.67 5.17
C LYS A 297 -17.50 -11.06 4.13
N GLY A 298 -16.41 -10.30 4.01
CA GLY A 298 -15.30 -10.58 3.11
C GLY A 298 -14.59 -11.90 3.46
N ALA A 299 -14.31 -12.14 4.74
CA ALA A 299 -13.71 -13.38 5.21
C ALA A 299 -14.58 -14.60 4.90
N HIS A 300 -15.89 -14.56 5.20
CA HIS A 300 -16.83 -15.62 4.85
C HIS A 300 -16.97 -15.84 3.35
N ALA A 301 -16.97 -14.76 2.57
CA ALA A 301 -17.04 -14.85 1.11
C ALA A 301 -15.78 -15.51 0.53
N TRP A 302 -14.60 -15.16 1.05
CA TRP A 302 -13.35 -15.80 0.66
C TRP A 302 -13.33 -17.29 0.99
N GLU A 303 -13.66 -17.69 2.21
CA GLU A 303 -13.72 -19.09 2.63
C GLU A 303 -14.66 -19.93 1.73
N ARG A 304 -15.81 -19.36 1.37
CA ARG A 304 -16.78 -20.03 0.48
C ARG A 304 -16.38 -20.00 -1.00
N SER A 305 -15.45 -19.16 -1.40
CA SER A 305 -14.94 -19.14 -2.78
C SER A 305 -14.04 -20.33 -3.09
N GLY A 306 -13.40 -20.90 -2.06
CA GLY A 306 -12.45 -22.00 -2.20
C GLY A 306 -11.15 -21.59 -2.89
N LEU A 307 -10.94 -20.30 -3.17
CA LEU A 307 -9.74 -19.78 -3.83
C LEU A 307 -8.63 -19.55 -2.81
N ASP A 308 -7.41 -19.94 -3.18
CA ASP A 308 -6.24 -19.51 -2.44
C ASP A 308 -5.93 -18.03 -2.68
N TRP A 309 -5.09 -17.45 -1.82
CA TRP A 309 -4.80 -16.03 -1.86
C TRP A 309 -4.08 -15.59 -3.14
N GLN A 310 -3.19 -16.41 -3.68
CA GLN A 310 -2.42 -16.07 -4.89
C GLN A 310 -3.35 -16.04 -6.11
N THR A 311 -4.22 -17.03 -6.22
CA THR A 311 -5.24 -17.09 -7.27
C THR A 311 -6.20 -15.91 -7.18
N LEU A 312 -6.59 -15.50 -5.96
CA LEU A 312 -7.47 -14.34 -5.75
C LEU A 312 -6.83 -13.03 -6.24
N LEU A 313 -5.54 -12.82 -5.92
CA LEU A 313 -4.80 -11.62 -6.35
C LEU A 313 -4.50 -11.60 -7.85
N ALA A 314 -4.36 -12.76 -8.49
CA ALA A 314 -4.09 -12.89 -9.91
C ALA A 314 -5.35 -12.69 -10.79
N GLN A 315 -6.56 -12.62 -10.21
CA GLN A 315 -7.80 -12.53 -10.96
C GLN A 315 -7.89 -11.28 -11.82
N THR A 316 -7.81 -11.46 -13.13
CA THR A 316 -8.12 -10.42 -14.11
C THR A 316 -9.63 -10.39 -14.43
N PRO A 317 -10.18 -9.30 -14.99
CA PRO A 317 -11.56 -9.25 -15.45
C PRO A 317 -11.92 -10.38 -16.45
N ASN A 318 -10.98 -10.77 -17.32
CA ASN A 318 -11.20 -11.84 -18.30
C ASN A 318 -11.25 -13.23 -17.67
N GLU A 319 -10.45 -13.48 -16.63
CA GLU A 319 -10.49 -14.75 -15.89
C GLU A 319 -11.79 -14.93 -15.10
N ARG A 320 -12.42 -13.84 -14.66
CA ARG A 320 -13.74 -13.88 -14.00
C ARG A 320 -14.84 -14.37 -14.95
N GLN A 321 -14.82 -13.92 -16.20
CA GLN A 321 -15.75 -14.36 -17.23
C GLN A 321 -15.51 -15.82 -17.61
N SER A 322 -14.26 -16.26 -17.69
CA SER A 322 -13.90 -17.65 -18.01
C SER A 322 -14.36 -18.67 -16.94
N LEU A 323 -14.41 -18.27 -15.66
CA LEU A 323 -14.94 -19.14 -14.58
C LEU A 323 -16.45 -19.38 -14.73
N GLN A 324 -17.20 -18.37 -15.17
CA GLN A 324 -18.63 -18.49 -15.44
C GLN A 324 -18.87 -19.40 -16.65
N GLU A 325 -18.17 -19.18 -17.74
CA GLU A 325 -18.24 -19.99 -18.95
C GLU A 325 -17.83 -21.45 -18.70
N ALA A 326 -16.81 -21.69 -17.87
CA ALA A 326 -16.39 -23.03 -17.48
C ALA A 326 -17.46 -23.77 -16.67
N ALA A 327 -18.17 -23.08 -15.75
CA ALA A 327 -19.25 -23.69 -14.96
C ALA A 327 -20.45 -24.07 -15.83
N GLU A 328 -20.83 -23.24 -16.80
CA GLU A 328 -21.91 -23.53 -17.75
C GLU A 328 -21.52 -24.69 -18.70
N SER A 329 -20.26 -24.70 -19.16
CA SER A 329 -19.72 -25.76 -20.02
C SER A 329 -19.67 -27.13 -19.33
N ALA A 330 -19.32 -27.17 -18.04
CA ALA A 330 -19.28 -28.42 -17.27
C ALA A 330 -20.67 -29.07 -17.16
N VAL A 331 -21.70 -28.27 -16.91
CA VAL A 331 -23.10 -28.77 -16.89
C VAL A 331 -23.53 -29.28 -18.26
N GLN A 332 -23.18 -28.57 -19.32
CA GLN A 332 -23.46 -28.94 -20.70
C GLN A 332 -22.78 -30.28 -21.08
N GLY A 333 -21.53 -30.49 -20.68
CA GLY A 333 -20.80 -31.74 -20.94
C GLY A 333 -21.42 -32.95 -20.28
N GLN A 334 -21.75 -32.88 -19.01
CA GLN A 334 -22.41 -33.96 -18.27
C GLN A 334 -23.81 -34.30 -18.85
N TRP A 335 -24.51 -33.25 -19.30
CA TRP A 335 -25.82 -33.40 -19.91
C TRP A 335 -25.77 -34.14 -21.25
N SER A 336 -24.81 -33.82 -22.11
CA SER A 336 -24.63 -34.46 -23.42
C SER A 336 -24.27 -35.94 -23.33
N GLU A 337 -23.49 -36.38 -22.34
CA GLU A 337 -23.19 -37.78 -22.07
C GLU A 337 -24.48 -38.55 -21.72
N TRP A 338 -25.29 -37.99 -20.82
CA TRP A 338 -26.53 -38.61 -20.42
C TRP A 338 -27.55 -38.71 -21.56
N GLN A 339 -27.68 -37.66 -22.41
CA GLN A 339 -28.52 -37.68 -23.61
C GLN A 339 -28.10 -38.79 -24.56
N SER A 340 -26.82 -38.90 -24.84
CA SER A 340 -26.26 -39.92 -25.73
C SER A 340 -26.57 -41.34 -25.24
N ALA A 341 -26.46 -41.58 -23.91
CA ALA A 341 -26.81 -42.86 -23.30
C ALA A 341 -28.30 -43.20 -23.44
N LEU A 342 -29.15 -42.18 -23.25
CA LEU A 342 -30.62 -42.34 -23.34
C LEU A 342 -31.07 -42.65 -24.78
N GLU A 343 -30.51 -41.91 -25.76
CA GLU A 343 -30.77 -42.17 -27.18
C GLU A 343 -30.32 -43.56 -27.61
N GLY A 344 -29.15 -44.02 -27.13
CA GLY A 344 -28.68 -45.39 -27.35
C GLY A 344 -29.63 -46.44 -26.79
N GLY A 345 -30.17 -46.23 -25.60
CA GLY A 345 -31.17 -47.09 -24.98
C GLY A 345 -32.52 -47.15 -25.76
N PHE A 346 -33.02 -46.00 -26.20
CA PHE A 346 -34.24 -45.96 -27.02
C PHE A 346 -34.07 -46.65 -28.36
N ARG A 347 -32.92 -46.50 -29.03
CA ARG A 347 -32.66 -47.20 -30.29
C ARG A 347 -32.74 -48.72 -30.15
N ILE A 348 -32.15 -49.27 -29.09
CA ILE A 348 -32.23 -50.71 -28.80
C ILE A 348 -33.68 -51.14 -28.57
N LEU A 349 -34.44 -50.37 -27.77
CA LEU A 349 -35.86 -50.66 -27.52
C LEU A 349 -36.73 -50.59 -28.77
N GLU A 350 -36.49 -49.63 -29.65
CA GLU A 350 -37.18 -49.49 -30.95
C GLU A 350 -36.89 -50.68 -31.87
N GLU A 351 -35.65 -51.14 -31.96
CA GLU A 351 -35.26 -52.31 -32.76
C GLU A 351 -35.91 -53.59 -32.24
N GLN A 352 -35.92 -53.78 -30.90
CA GLN A 352 -36.54 -54.98 -30.30
C GLN A 352 -38.04 -54.98 -30.40
N SER A 353 -38.70 -53.84 -30.21
CA SER A 353 -40.17 -53.75 -30.31
C SER A 353 -40.68 -53.96 -31.73
N ARG A 354 -39.92 -53.49 -32.72
CA ARG A 354 -40.23 -53.75 -34.16
C ARG A 354 -40.19 -55.26 -34.52
N ALA A 355 -39.25 -55.99 -33.89
CA ALA A 355 -39.11 -57.42 -34.06
C ALA A 355 -40.25 -58.21 -33.32
N MET A 356 -40.87 -57.65 -32.26
CA MET A 356 -41.88 -58.29 -31.48
C MET A 356 -43.31 -58.05 -32.05
N ASN A 357 -43.74 -56.83 -32.26
CA ASN A 357 -45.06 -56.45 -32.73
C ASN A 357 -45.14 -54.98 -33.15
N PRO A 358 -45.75 -54.62 -34.32
CA PRO A 358 -45.88 -53.20 -34.74
C PRO A 358 -46.58 -52.28 -33.74
N GLN A 359 -47.51 -52.80 -32.91
CA GLN A 359 -48.18 -52.04 -31.85
C GLN A 359 -47.21 -51.60 -30.72
N MET A 360 -46.22 -52.41 -30.45
CA MET A 360 -45.17 -52.07 -29.46
C MET A 360 -44.30 -50.91 -29.92
N GLU A 361 -44.01 -50.76 -31.22
CA GLU A 361 -43.28 -49.64 -31.79
C GLU A 361 -43.99 -48.31 -31.50
N VAL A 362 -45.32 -48.24 -31.61
CA VAL A 362 -46.12 -47.05 -31.31
C VAL A 362 -46.02 -46.67 -29.82
N LEU A 363 -46.04 -47.67 -28.93
CA LEU A 363 -45.90 -47.44 -27.48
C LEU A 363 -44.55 -46.94 -27.11
N VAL A 364 -43.47 -47.47 -27.70
CA VAL A 364 -42.11 -47.03 -27.47
C VAL A 364 -41.91 -45.58 -27.97
N ALA A 365 -42.45 -45.26 -29.16
CA ALA A 365 -42.40 -43.88 -29.71
C ALA A 365 -43.15 -42.88 -28.80
N ALA A 366 -44.31 -43.25 -28.28
CA ALA A 366 -45.06 -42.42 -27.34
C ALA A 366 -44.31 -42.23 -26.00
N TRP A 367 -43.64 -43.29 -25.52
CA TRP A 367 -42.80 -43.21 -24.32
C TRP A 367 -41.57 -42.35 -24.56
N ARG A 368 -40.87 -42.47 -25.67
CA ARG A 368 -39.77 -41.58 -26.08
C ARG A 368 -40.19 -40.12 -26.09
N ALA A 369 -41.30 -39.79 -26.73
CA ALA A 369 -41.84 -38.43 -26.76
C ALA A 369 -42.20 -37.87 -25.39
N LYS A 370 -42.58 -38.72 -24.44
CA LYS A 370 -42.79 -38.32 -23.04
C LYS A 370 -41.43 -38.04 -22.34
N MET A 371 -40.46 -38.92 -22.51
CA MET A 371 -39.14 -38.77 -21.93
C MET A 371 -38.43 -37.52 -22.47
N ASP A 372 -38.50 -37.23 -23.77
CA ASP A 372 -37.95 -36.02 -24.37
C ASP A 372 -38.54 -34.72 -23.80
N ARG A 373 -39.82 -34.77 -23.40
CA ARG A 373 -40.46 -33.60 -22.72
C ARG A 373 -39.98 -33.44 -21.29
N GLU A 374 -39.87 -34.52 -20.52
CA GLU A 374 -39.36 -34.47 -19.17
C GLU A 374 -37.84 -34.10 -19.16
N GLN A 375 -37.07 -34.60 -20.12
CA GLN A 375 -35.68 -34.27 -20.32
C GLN A 375 -35.48 -32.77 -20.52
N ARG A 376 -36.27 -32.13 -21.40
CA ARG A 376 -36.20 -30.67 -21.61
C ARG A 376 -36.48 -29.88 -20.34
N LYS A 377 -37.45 -30.31 -19.52
CA LYS A 377 -37.71 -29.65 -18.23
C LYS A 377 -36.53 -29.75 -17.26
N TRP A 378 -35.92 -30.93 -17.17
CA TRP A 378 -34.73 -31.15 -16.34
C TRP A 378 -33.54 -30.34 -16.85
N GLU A 379 -33.33 -30.23 -18.14
CA GLU A 379 -32.30 -29.41 -18.74
C GLU A 379 -32.48 -27.90 -18.40
N GLU A 380 -33.71 -27.41 -18.49
CA GLU A 380 -34.03 -26.05 -18.08
C GLU A 380 -33.79 -25.83 -16.58
N HIS A 381 -34.14 -26.77 -15.72
CA HIS A 381 -33.86 -26.71 -14.29
C HIS A 381 -32.36 -26.75 -14.00
N ALA A 382 -31.61 -27.63 -14.66
CA ALA A 382 -30.15 -27.73 -14.48
C ALA A 382 -29.43 -26.44 -14.91
N ARG A 383 -29.84 -25.88 -16.07
CA ARG A 383 -29.29 -24.61 -16.57
C ARG A 383 -29.63 -23.44 -15.63
N ARG A 384 -30.88 -23.39 -15.11
CA ARG A 384 -31.28 -22.38 -14.13
C ARG A 384 -30.42 -22.49 -12.86
N TRP A 385 -30.29 -23.69 -12.32
CA TRP A 385 -29.50 -23.95 -11.13
C TRP A 385 -28.02 -23.62 -11.31
N ALA A 386 -27.44 -23.96 -12.48
CA ALA A 386 -26.07 -23.59 -12.82
C ALA A 386 -25.86 -22.06 -12.84
N ARG A 387 -26.79 -21.32 -13.48
CA ARG A 387 -26.76 -19.86 -13.50
C ARG A 387 -26.89 -19.25 -12.11
N GLU A 388 -27.81 -19.73 -11.30
CA GLU A 388 -28.01 -19.24 -9.93
C GLU A 388 -26.79 -19.49 -9.04
N ASN A 389 -26.12 -20.64 -9.17
CA ASN A 389 -24.91 -20.95 -8.43
C ASN A 389 -23.70 -20.16 -8.93
N SER A 390 -23.57 -20.00 -10.25
CA SER A 390 -22.53 -19.17 -10.85
C SER A 390 -22.68 -17.72 -10.43
N SER A 391 -23.89 -17.16 -10.45
CA SER A 391 -24.18 -15.80 -9.97
C SER A 391 -23.78 -15.63 -8.50
N LYS A 392 -24.17 -16.55 -7.61
CA LYS A 392 -23.81 -16.50 -6.19
C LYS A 392 -22.29 -16.62 -5.96
N ALA A 393 -21.60 -17.42 -6.77
CA ALA A 393 -20.15 -17.54 -6.71
C ALA A 393 -19.47 -16.23 -7.16
N GLN A 394 -20.00 -15.62 -8.22
CA GLN A 394 -19.54 -14.34 -8.72
C GLN A 394 -19.77 -13.22 -7.70
N ASP A 395 -20.96 -13.12 -7.11
CA ASP A 395 -21.27 -12.12 -6.07
C ASP A 395 -20.30 -12.22 -4.88
N ARG A 396 -19.98 -13.46 -4.46
CA ARG A 396 -18.98 -13.68 -3.40
C ARG A 396 -17.59 -13.23 -3.79
N LEU A 397 -17.16 -13.57 -5.01
CA LEU A 397 -15.86 -13.18 -5.54
C LEU A 397 -15.76 -11.65 -5.64
N GLU A 398 -16.78 -10.99 -6.16
CA GLU A 398 -16.82 -9.52 -6.26
C GLU A 398 -16.76 -8.86 -4.88
N LEU A 399 -17.44 -9.40 -3.88
CA LEU A 399 -17.39 -8.90 -2.51
C LEU A 399 -15.98 -9.00 -1.91
N VAL A 400 -15.29 -10.13 -2.08
CA VAL A 400 -13.91 -10.29 -1.62
C VAL A 400 -12.97 -9.34 -2.37
N LEU A 401 -13.11 -9.28 -3.70
CA LEU A 401 -12.26 -8.43 -4.54
C LEU A 401 -12.48 -6.94 -4.28
N ALA A 402 -13.69 -6.52 -3.91
CA ALA A 402 -13.96 -5.15 -3.51
C ALA A 402 -13.18 -4.74 -2.25
N GLU A 403 -12.89 -5.70 -1.36
CA GLU A 403 -12.07 -5.46 -0.16
C GLU A 403 -10.57 -5.63 -0.42
N VAL A 404 -10.17 -6.65 -1.18
CA VAL A 404 -8.75 -6.99 -1.40
C VAL A 404 -8.10 -6.10 -2.47
N LEU A 405 -8.84 -5.85 -3.54
CA LEU A 405 -8.42 -5.06 -4.71
C LEU A 405 -9.43 -3.94 -5.03
N PRO A 406 -9.69 -3.00 -4.11
CA PRO A 406 -10.66 -1.93 -4.34
C PRO A 406 -10.31 -1.14 -5.62
N SER A 407 -11.22 -1.19 -6.60
CA SER A 407 -11.00 -0.63 -7.95
C SER A 407 -9.78 -1.20 -8.68
N GLY A 408 -9.42 -2.46 -8.41
CA GLY A 408 -8.27 -3.15 -9.02
C GLY A 408 -6.90 -2.78 -8.43
N ILE A 409 -6.86 -2.01 -7.35
CA ILE A 409 -5.64 -1.59 -6.65
C ILE A 409 -5.56 -2.34 -5.31
N PRO A 410 -4.40 -2.89 -4.91
CA PRO A 410 -4.26 -3.53 -3.60
C PRO A 410 -4.78 -2.64 -2.45
N GLN A 411 -5.51 -3.23 -1.51
CA GLN A 411 -6.12 -2.53 -0.38
C GLN A 411 -5.15 -1.59 0.32
N GLU A 412 -3.96 -2.04 0.63
CA GLU A 412 -2.91 -1.28 1.31
C GLU A 412 -2.43 -0.02 0.55
N ARG A 413 -2.66 0.01 -0.78
CA ARG A 413 -2.33 1.15 -1.64
C ARG A 413 -3.50 2.11 -1.83
N ARG A 414 -4.70 1.70 -1.44
CA ARG A 414 -5.92 2.47 -1.68
C ARG A 414 -6.53 3.03 -0.40
N TRP A 415 -6.63 2.20 0.63
CA TRP A 415 -7.31 2.55 1.88
C TRP A 415 -6.35 3.10 2.92
N THR A 416 -6.91 3.60 4.03
CA THR A 416 -6.18 4.23 5.13
C THR A 416 -6.22 3.37 6.39
N ALA A 417 -5.57 3.86 7.46
CA ALA A 417 -5.61 3.26 8.80
C ALA A 417 -7.05 3.07 9.33
N LEU A 418 -8.00 3.91 8.89
CA LEU A 418 -9.41 3.81 9.29
C LEU A 418 -9.98 2.41 9.03
N TRP A 419 -9.75 1.84 7.85
CA TRP A 419 -10.26 0.52 7.51
C TRP A 419 -9.70 -0.56 8.44
N ALA A 420 -8.40 -0.57 8.66
CA ALA A 420 -7.75 -1.54 9.53
C ALA A 420 -8.26 -1.42 10.97
N GLU A 421 -8.43 -0.21 11.48
CA GLU A 421 -8.96 0.03 12.82
C GLU A 421 -10.43 -0.40 12.94
N VAL A 422 -11.26 -0.13 11.94
CA VAL A 422 -12.66 -0.59 11.91
C VAL A 422 -12.75 -2.12 11.97
N GLN A 423 -11.85 -2.85 11.28
CA GLN A 423 -11.89 -4.31 11.24
C GLN A 423 -11.24 -4.97 12.46
N ALA A 424 -10.14 -4.41 12.98
CA ALA A 424 -9.32 -5.04 14.03
C ALA A 424 -9.33 -4.31 15.38
N GLY A 425 -10.01 -3.15 15.46
CA GLY A 425 -10.07 -2.34 16.67
C GLY A 425 -8.84 -1.43 16.86
N ARG A 426 -8.87 -0.66 17.94
CA ARG A 426 -7.88 0.39 18.24
C ARG A 426 -6.44 -0.11 18.34
N ASN A 427 -6.25 -1.36 18.72
CA ASN A 427 -4.93 -1.97 18.89
C ASN A 427 -4.40 -2.62 17.60
N PHE A 428 -4.96 -2.33 16.43
CA PHE A 428 -4.53 -2.96 15.19
C PHE A 428 -3.05 -2.73 14.86
N ALA A 429 -2.48 -1.57 15.18
CA ALA A 429 -1.09 -1.27 14.86
C ALA A 429 -0.10 -2.03 15.79
N PRO A 430 -0.26 -2.10 17.11
CA PRO A 430 0.49 -3.03 17.95
C PRO A 430 0.35 -4.50 17.52
N LEU A 431 -0.87 -4.96 17.22
CA LEU A 431 -1.11 -6.31 16.72
C LEU A 431 -0.35 -6.58 15.41
N LEU A 432 -0.34 -5.61 14.51
CA LEU A 432 0.42 -5.69 13.28
C LEU A 432 1.92 -5.84 13.54
N VAL A 433 2.50 -5.02 14.43
CA VAL A 433 3.93 -5.10 14.81
C VAL A 433 4.29 -6.49 15.33
N GLU A 434 3.43 -7.07 16.19
CA GLU A 434 3.64 -8.40 16.76
C GLU A 434 3.48 -9.53 15.75
N SER A 435 2.67 -9.33 14.71
CA SER A 435 2.39 -10.34 13.68
C SER A 435 3.43 -10.39 12.57
N LEU A 436 4.23 -9.33 12.41
CA LEU A 436 5.23 -9.21 11.35
C LEU A 436 6.47 -10.06 11.66
N ASN A 437 6.95 -10.80 10.65
CA ASN A 437 8.29 -11.37 10.71
C ASN A 437 9.31 -10.28 10.30
N PRO A 438 10.19 -9.85 11.23
CA PRO A 438 11.12 -8.75 10.95
C PRO A 438 12.17 -9.08 9.89
N TRP A 439 12.41 -10.37 9.60
CA TRP A 439 13.46 -10.82 8.70
C TRP A 439 12.99 -11.10 7.27
N THR A 440 11.70 -11.18 7.05
CA THR A 440 11.09 -11.49 5.75
C THR A 440 10.12 -10.39 5.31
N SER A 441 9.73 -10.44 4.03
CA SER A 441 8.67 -9.59 3.48
C SER A 441 7.51 -10.50 3.14
N GLU A 442 6.43 -10.40 3.89
CA GLU A 442 5.24 -11.25 3.80
C GLU A 442 4.01 -10.43 3.49
N HIS A 443 2.96 -11.08 3.03
CA HIS A 443 1.64 -10.48 2.96
C HIS A 443 0.71 -11.16 3.96
N LEU A 444 0.32 -10.43 5.00
CA LEU A 444 -0.55 -10.89 6.06
C LEU A 444 -2.03 -10.69 5.70
N VAL A 445 -2.87 -11.63 6.06
CA VAL A 445 -4.33 -11.50 5.90
C VAL A 445 -4.98 -11.59 7.27
N PHE A 446 -5.53 -10.48 7.72
CA PHE A 446 -6.25 -10.39 8.99
C PHE A 446 -7.73 -10.66 8.75
N LYS A 447 -8.27 -11.65 9.46
CA LYS A 447 -9.69 -11.97 9.51
C LYS A 447 -10.26 -11.52 10.84
N PRO A 448 -11.50 -11.04 10.91
CA PRO A 448 -12.20 -10.85 12.17
C PRO A 448 -12.34 -12.18 12.92
N ASN A 449 -12.21 -12.13 14.24
CA ASN A 449 -12.47 -13.29 15.12
C ASN A 449 -13.97 -13.64 15.16
#